data_b8dc3f5d0d7cd52dd695ae2baea31282
#
_entry.id   b8dc3f5d0d7cd52dd695ae2baea31282
#
_cell.length_a   1.000
_cell.length_b   1.000
_cell.length_c   1.000
_cell.angle_alpha   90.00
_cell.angle_beta   90.00
_cell.angle_gamma   90.00
#
_symmetry.space_group_name_H-M   'P 1'
#
loop_
_entity.id
_entity.type
_entity.pdbx_description
1 polymer ?
#
loop_
_entity_poly.entity_id
_entity_poly.type
_entity_poly.pdbx_seq_one_letter_code
_entity_poly.pdbx_strand_id
1 'polypeptide(L)'
;MIGLNQIQLLVASHKECDLETNGSSLGFDENNLISVLSEVVEEAEKISKLKINSAYVSLPGDKLQVLQKQATKIISNKEQKVTENDIISTILDVGKSEVDHGSTIIDIIPDVFELETGEMVKDPTNRKSSKITLYAQAITARKSYINELKRVFEKAGLSIDGYSPKIVAEKKFYLEDREQQEDTLIIDMGYRKTEIGLFIKGTFIYANTLEIGGNDITADMEYVFGISYSEAEKLKKTYNIALKEYIKNDNNISLSTVVTADPTKRTIKPSQVSAVIEGRLTYTIEKIFMNLREIGLDKYIKKVIIVGQSLEKIEKSELLISKILGIETKKTTNRIAIRTDENYKDAYSIIKYFSSKPFAKSIASNVGAEEEKSALKKILSKIKEFFYT
;
A
#
# COMPACT_ATOMS: atom_id res chain seq x y z
N MET A 1 30.70 12.39 -9.04
CA MET A 1 29.83 11.29 -9.49
C MET A 1 28.52 11.42 -8.72
N ILE A 2 27.48 11.92 -9.36
CA ILE A 2 26.13 12.04 -8.77
C ILE A 2 25.52 10.64 -8.91
N GLY A 3 25.25 10.00 -7.77
CA GLY A 3 24.64 8.67 -7.76
C GLY A 3 23.25 8.71 -8.39
N LEU A 4 23.02 7.90 -9.40
CA LEU A 4 21.80 7.73 -10.21
C LEU A 4 20.59 7.17 -9.45
N ASN A 5 20.55 7.24 -8.13
CA ASN A 5 19.51 6.66 -7.28
C ASN A 5 18.68 7.68 -6.49
N GLN A 6 18.66 8.95 -6.88
CA GLN A 6 17.81 9.93 -6.22
C GLN A 6 16.54 10.13 -7.03
N ILE A 7 15.40 9.71 -6.47
CA ILE A 7 14.07 10.10 -6.93
C ILE A 7 13.96 11.60 -6.65
N GLN A 8 13.72 12.39 -7.69
CA GLN A 8 13.47 13.81 -7.55
C GLN A 8 11.96 14.05 -7.60
N LEU A 9 11.41 14.63 -6.53
CA LEU A 9 10.04 15.13 -6.55
C LEU A 9 10.00 16.40 -7.39
N LEU A 10 9.20 16.40 -8.45
CA LEU A 10 8.98 17.57 -9.31
C LEU A 10 7.72 18.33 -8.87
N VAL A 11 6.66 17.61 -8.57
CA VAL A 11 5.37 18.15 -8.15
C VAL A 11 4.61 17.10 -7.35
N ALA A 12 3.76 17.57 -6.45
CA ALA A 12 2.74 16.75 -5.79
C ALA A 12 1.43 17.53 -5.77
N SER A 13 0.35 16.89 -6.17
CA SER A 13 -1.01 17.42 -6.08
C SER A 13 -1.96 16.35 -5.57
N HIS A 14 -3.05 16.77 -4.92
CA HIS A 14 -4.07 15.87 -4.40
C HIS A 14 -5.44 16.52 -4.50
N LYS A 15 -6.45 15.66 -4.61
CA LYS A 15 -7.86 16.07 -4.55
C LYS A 15 -8.63 15.05 -3.71
N GLU A 16 -9.58 15.54 -2.96
CA GLU A 16 -10.57 14.70 -2.31
C GLU A 16 -11.60 14.23 -3.34
N CYS A 17 -11.95 12.97 -3.28
CA CYS A 17 -12.96 12.36 -4.14
C CYS A 17 -14.02 11.73 -3.26
N ASP A 18 -15.28 12.17 -3.39
CA ASP A 18 -16.41 11.52 -2.74
C ASP A 18 -16.69 10.19 -3.47
N LEU A 19 -16.41 9.11 -2.77
CA LEU A 19 -16.57 7.76 -3.28
C LEU A 19 -17.94 7.20 -2.88
N GLU A 20 -19.04 7.91 -3.18
CA GLU A 20 -20.37 7.32 -3.05
C GLU A 20 -20.54 6.22 -4.11
N THR A 21 -20.79 5.01 -3.62
CA THR A 21 -20.88 3.82 -4.45
C THR A 21 -22.26 3.75 -5.11
N ASN A 22 -22.35 4.12 -6.36
CA ASN A 22 -23.57 3.88 -7.17
C ASN A 22 -23.56 2.49 -7.83
N GLY A 23 -23.22 1.43 -7.06
CA GLY A 23 -23.28 0.05 -7.56
C GLY A 23 -22.20 -0.35 -8.57
N SER A 24 -21.18 0.46 -8.75
CA SER A 24 -20.02 0.17 -9.63
C SER A 24 -19.15 -0.94 -9.03
N SER A 25 -18.57 -1.80 -9.87
CA SER A 25 -17.63 -2.84 -9.45
C SER A 25 -16.32 -2.24 -8.92
N LEU A 26 -16.03 -0.99 -9.27
CA LEU A 26 -14.91 -0.21 -8.76
C LEU A 26 -15.14 0.28 -7.32
N GLY A 27 -16.40 0.35 -6.87
CA GLY A 27 -16.76 0.87 -5.56
C GLY A 27 -16.75 2.41 -5.48
N PHE A 28 -16.79 3.11 -6.64
CA PHE A 28 -16.85 4.58 -6.72
C PHE A 28 -17.53 5.05 -8.01
N ASP A 29 -17.95 6.32 -8.05
CA ASP A 29 -18.52 6.95 -9.24
C ASP A 29 -17.41 7.17 -10.30
N GLU A 30 -17.59 6.53 -11.47
CA GLU A 30 -16.63 6.60 -12.59
C GLU A 30 -16.44 8.05 -13.08
N ASN A 31 -17.53 8.81 -13.23
CA ASN A 31 -17.45 10.17 -13.78
C ASN A 31 -16.76 11.12 -12.79
N ASN A 32 -17.05 10.97 -11.52
CA ASN A 32 -16.37 11.74 -10.47
C ASN A 32 -14.88 11.45 -10.44
N LEU A 33 -14.49 10.17 -10.52
CA LEU A 33 -13.08 9.81 -10.55
C LEU A 33 -12.35 10.35 -11.78
N ILE A 34 -12.98 10.29 -12.97
CA ILE A 34 -12.41 10.87 -14.20
C ILE A 34 -12.17 12.38 -14.04
N SER A 35 -13.16 13.11 -13.49
CA SER A 35 -13.03 14.55 -13.24
C SER A 35 -11.86 14.85 -12.29
N VAL A 36 -11.83 14.17 -11.15
CA VAL A 36 -10.79 14.37 -10.13
C VAL A 36 -9.40 14.03 -10.66
N LEU A 37 -9.26 12.92 -11.43
CA LEU A 37 -7.99 12.57 -12.07
C LEU A 37 -7.53 13.66 -13.05
N SER A 38 -8.44 14.16 -13.89
CA SER A 38 -8.12 15.21 -14.84
C SER A 38 -7.66 16.49 -14.15
N GLU A 39 -8.35 16.92 -13.09
CA GLU A 39 -7.98 18.09 -12.31
C GLU A 39 -6.62 17.96 -11.63
N VAL A 40 -6.33 16.79 -11.02
CA VAL A 40 -5.02 16.52 -10.38
C VAL A 40 -3.89 16.55 -11.40
N VAL A 41 -4.11 15.98 -12.59
CA VAL A 41 -3.12 15.97 -13.67
C VAL A 41 -2.90 17.38 -14.21
N GLU A 42 -3.95 18.14 -14.50
CA GLU A 42 -3.84 19.51 -14.96
C GLU A 42 -3.08 20.39 -13.96
N GLU A 43 -3.36 20.27 -12.68
CA GLU A 43 -2.64 21.00 -11.62
C GLU A 43 -1.16 20.63 -11.61
N ALA A 44 -0.84 19.32 -11.65
CA ALA A 44 0.53 18.84 -11.67
C ALA A 44 1.29 19.30 -12.93
N GLU A 45 0.69 19.25 -14.11
CA GLU A 45 1.24 19.76 -15.37
C GLU A 45 1.48 21.28 -15.34
N LYS A 46 0.53 22.03 -14.77
CA LYS A 46 0.64 23.48 -14.64
C LYS A 46 1.82 23.90 -13.78
N ILE A 47 2.09 23.15 -12.69
CA ILE A 47 3.19 23.44 -11.76
C ILE A 47 4.52 22.95 -12.35
N SER A 48 4.59 21.70 -12.82
CA SER A 48 5.83 21.07 -13.30
C SER A 48 6.25 21.55 -14.69
N LYS A 49 5.33 22.09 -15.48
CA LYS A 49 5.49 22.42 -16.93
C LYS A 49 5.80 21.18 -17.79
N LEU A 50 5.49 20.00 -17.30
CA LEU A 50 5.68 18.73 -18.01
C LEU A 50 4.33 18.12 -18.33
N LYS A 51 4.23 17.43 -19.48
CA LYS A 51 3.05 16.63 -19.82
C LYS A 51 3.09 15.28 -19.11
N ILE A 52 1.96 14.89 -18.54
CA ILE A 52 1.77 13.63 -17.81
C ILE A 52 0.82 12.76 -18.65
N ASN A 53 1.34 11.68 -19.23
CA ASN A 53 0.60 10.78 -20.11
C ASN A 53 0.35 9.41 -19.49
N SER A 54 1.00 9.10 -18.38
CA SER A 54 0.88 7.79 -17.74
C SER A 54 1.07 7.88 -16.22
N ALA A 55 0.59 6.85 -15.51
CA ALA A 55 0.67 6.74 -14.07
C ALA A 55 0.92 5.30 -13.61
N TYR A 56 1.54 5.14 -12.44
CA TYR A 56 1.52 3.91 -11.67
C TYR A 56 0.36 3.97 -10.66
N VAL A 57 -0.30 2.83 -10.47
CA VAL A 57 -1.50 2.76 -9.63
C VAL A 57 -1.32 1.71 -8.53
N SER A 58 -1.65 2.08 -7.28
CA SER A 58 -1.73 1.10 -6.20
C SER A 58 -3.15 0.56 -6.05
N LEU A 59 -3.25 -0.73 -5.77
CA LEU A 59 -4.52 -1.42 -5.59
C LEU A 59 -4.68 -1.88 -4.14
N PRO A 60 -5.90 -1.77 -3.58
CA PRO A 60 -6.19 -2.20 -2.22
C PRO A 60 -6.23 -3.72 -2.11
N GLY A 61 -5.98 -4.23 -0.89
CA GLY A 61 -5.78 -5.65 -0.63
C GLY A 61 -6.98 -6.55 -0.96
N ASP A 62 -8.22 -6.05 -0.83
CA ASP A 62 -9.45 -6.79 -1.16
C ASP A 62 -9.64 -7.05 -2.67
N LYS A 63 -8.91 -6.36 -3.52
CA LYS A 63 -8.92 -6.55 -4.98
C LYS A 63 -7.87 -7.51 -5.47
N LEU A 64 -7.04 -8.05 -4.58
CA LEU A 64 -5.84 -8.80 -4.90
C LEU A 64 -5.90 -10.25 -4.40
N GLN A 65 -5.20 -11.13 -5.12
CA GLN A 65 -4.84 -12.47 -4.65
C GLN A 65 -3.35 -12.67 -4.81
N VAL A 66 -2.74 -13.35 -3.85
CA VAL A 66 -1.31 -13.67 -3.85
C VAL A 66 -1.15 -15.15 -4.17
N LEU A 67 -0.51 -15.46 -5.29
CA LEU A 67 -0.26 -16.82 -5.75
C LEU A 67 1.24 -17.13 -5.72
N GLN A 68 1.63 -18.24 -5.12
CA GLN A 68 3.01 -18.74 -5.20
C GLN A 68 3.24 -19.35 -6.58
N LYS A 69 4.24 -18.86 -7.28
CA LYS A 69 4.62 -19.32 -8.63
C LYS A 69 6.11 -19.51 -8.72
N GLN A 70 6.54 -20.35 -9.67
CA GLN A 70 7.95 -20.53 -9.97
C GLN A 70 8.18 -20.65 -11.48
N ALA A 71 9.37 -20.26 -11.92
CA ALA A 71 9.83 -20.48 -13.27
C ALA A 71 11.32 -20.87 -13.26
N THR A 72 11.72 -21.76 -14.15
CA THR A 72 13.10 -22.20 -14.30
C THR A 72 13.65 -21.79 -15.65
N LYS A 73 14.84 -21.21 -15.66
CA LYS A 73 15.57 -20.84 -16.86
C LYS A 73 16.92 -21.52 -16.94
N ILE A 74 17.22 -22.09 -18.10
CA ILE A 74 18.54 -22.64 -18.43
C ILE A 74 19.45 -21.50 -18.89
N ILE A 75 20.66 -21.45 -18.35
CA ILE A 75 21.68 -20.45 -18.69
C ILE A 75 22.56 -21.05 -19.78
N SER A 76 22.42 -20.54 -20.99
CA SER A 76 23.06 -21.11 -22.19
C SER A 76 24.34 -20.40 -22.65
N ASN A 77 24.77 -19.34 -21.95
CA ASN A 77 26.03 -18.69 -22.28
C ASN A 77 27.22 -19.58 -21.91
N LYS A 78 28.36 -19.43 -22.64
CA LYS A 78 29.55 -20.28 -22.50
C LYS A 78 30.13 -20.28 -21.08
N GLU A 79 29.99 -19.22 -20.34
CA GLU A 79 30.51 -19.07 -18.98
C GLU A 79 29.53 -19.61 -17.92
N GLN A 80 28.32 -19.95 -18.30
CA GLN A 80 27.21 -20.30 -17.41
C GLN A 80 26.99 -19.26 -16.31
N LYS A 81 27.16 -18.00 -16.65
CA LYS A 81 27.08 -16.87 -15.72
C LYS A 81 25.71 -16.21 -15.87
N VAL A 82 24.98 -16.09 -14.78
CA VAL A 82 23.64 -15.50 -14.77
C VAL A 82 23.74 -14.02 -15.09
N THR A 83 22.96 -13.56 -16.06
CA THR A 83 22.87 -12.17 -16.51
C THR A 83 21.57 -11.51 -16.03
N GLU A 84 21.51 -10.18 -16.04
CA GLU A 84 20.26 -9.45 -15.76
C GLU A 84 19.15 -9.85 -16.73
N ASN A 85 19.45 -10.11 -18.00
CA ASN A 85 18.48 -10.59 -18.99
C ASN A 85 17.92 -11.97 -18.63
N ASP A 86 18.71 -12.85 -18.03
CA ASP A 86 18.23 -14.15 -17.57
C ASP A 86 17.24 -13.98 -16.42
N ILE A 87 17.54 -13.08 -15.49
CA ILE A 87 16.64 -12.73 -14.37
C ILE A 87 15.33 -12.18 -14.88
N ILE A 88 15.37 -11.14 -15.73
CA ILE A 88 14.18 -10.50 -16.32
C ILE A 88 13.35 -11.53 -17.08
N SER A 89 13.99 -12.36 -17.92
CA SER A 89 13.29 -13.41 -18.65
C SER A 89 12.60 -14.42 -17.73
N THR A 90 13.24 -14.80 -16.61
CA THR A 90 12.66 -15.73 -15.64
C THR A 90 11.45 -15.11 -14.94
N ILE A 91 11.50 -13.81 -14.62
CA ILE A 91 10.34 -13.08 -14.08
C ILE A 91 9.19 -13.05 -15.09
N LEU A 92 9.47 -12.78 -16.37
CA LEU A 92 8.46 -12.81 -17.44
C LEU A 92 7.83 -14.20 -17.60
N ASP A 93 8.63 -15.26 -17.43
CA ASP A 93 8.12 -16.64 -17.51
C ASP A 93 7.19 -16.99 -16.34
N VAL A 94 7.41 -16.41 -15.13
CA VAL A 94 6.43 -16.47 -14.05
C VAL A 94 5.14 -15.78 -14.47
N GLY A 95 5.22 -14.63 -15.17
CA GLY A 95 4.06 -13.90 -15.67
C GLY A 95 3.18 -14.67 -16.65
N LYS A 96 3.74 -15.65 -17.37
CA LYS A 96 3.00 -16.54 -18.28
C LYS A 96 2.29 -17.70 -17.57
N SER A 97 2.42 -17.80 -16.24
CA SER A 97 1.79 -18.87 -15.47
C SER A 97 0.27 -18.80 -15.57
N GLU A 98 -0.37 -19.95 -15.63
CA GLU A 98 -1.82 -20.02 -15.62
C GLU A 98 -2.40 -19.47 -14.32
N VAL A 99 -3.46 -18.68 -14.46
CA VAL A 99 -4.29 -18.13 -13.39
C VAL A 99 -5.77 -18.34 -13.74
N ASP A 100 -6.66 -18.17 -12.78
CA ASP A 100 -8.10 -18.31 -13.02
C ASP A 100 -8.56 -17.47 -14.22
N HIS A 101 -9.48 -18.01 -15.03
CA HIS A 101 -9.94 -17.36 -16.26
C HIS A 101 -10.44 -15.92 -16.10
N GLY A 102 -11.01 -15.60 -14.93
CA GLY A 102 -11.49 -14.27 -14.59
C GLY A 102 -10.43 -13.31 -14.03
N SER A 103 -9.19 -13.79 -13.85
CA SER A 103 -8.09 -13.05 -13.23
C SER A 103 -6.97 -12.76 -14.22
N THR A 104 -6.17 -11.76 -13.89
CA THR A 104 -4.93 -11.41 -14.62
C THR A 104 -3.82 -11.14 -13.62
N ILE A 105 -2.58 -11.49 -13.98
CA ILE A 105 -1.39 -11.10 -13.22
C ILE A 105 -1.16 -9.63 -13.45
N ILE A 106 -1.04 -8.87 -12.37
CA ILE A 106 -0.81 -7.43 -12.39
C ILE A 106 0.58 -7.05 -11.91
N ASP A 107 1.22 -7.92 -11.14
CA ASP A 107 2.58 -7.74 -10.67
C ASP A 107 3.23 -9.05 -10.28
N ILE A 108 4.56 -9.09 -10.29
CA ILE A 108 5.37 -10.21 -9.81
C ILE A 108 6.37 -9.66 -8.80
N ILE A 109 6.37 -10.27 -7.62
CA ILE A 109 7.30 -9.97 -6.54
C ILE A 109 8.28 -11.14 -6.43
N PRO A 110 9.52 -11.02 -6.93
CA PRO A 110 10.55 -12.03 -6.77
C PRO A 110 10.84 -12.26 -5.28
N ASP A 111 10.90 -13.52 -4.87
CA ASP A 111 11.30 -13.87 -3.50
C ASP A 111 12.75 -14.34 -3.45
N VAL A 112 13.05 -15.46 -4.07
CA VAL A 112 14.38 -16.07 -4.02
C VAL A 112 14.65 -16.87 -5.29
N PHE A 113 15.93 -16.91 -5.68
CA PHE A 113 16.42 -17.75 -6.77
C PHE A 113 17.17 -18.96 -6.21
N GLU A 114 16.87 -20.13 -6.72
CA GLU A 114 17.63 -21.36 -6.49
C GLU A 114 18.58 -21.58 -7.64
N LEU A 115 19.86 -21.73 -7.33
CA LEU A 115 20.90 -22.09 -8.29
C LEU A 115 20.90 -23.62 -8.53
N GLU A 116 21.63 -24.10 -9.56
CA GLU A 116 21.79 -25.53 -9.84
C GLU A 116 22.29 -26.34 -8.63
N THR A 117 23.10 -25.72 -7.79
CA THR A 117 23.65 -26.31 -6.56
C THR A 117 22.64 -26.47 -5.43
N GLY A 118 21.42 -25.93 -5.56
CA GLY A 118 20.43 -25.83 -4.49
C GLY A 118 20.64 -24.61 -3.58
N GLU A 119 21.65 -23.77 -3.86
CA GLU A 119 21.87 -22.53 -3.10
C GLU A 119 20.75 -21.51 -3.38
N MET A 120 20.16 -20.97 -2.31
CA MET A 120 19.13 -19.94 -2.38
C MET A 120 19.76 -18.55 -2.27
N VAL A 121 19.52 -17.69 -3.26
CA VAL A 121 20.08 -16.33 -3.33
C VAL A 121 19.00 -15.31 -3.70
N LYS A 122 19.07 -14.10 -3.13
CA LYS A 122 18.16 -13.01 -3.49
C LYS A 122 18.53 -12.36 -4.82
N ASP A 123 19.80 -12.31 -5.14
CA ASP A 123 20.33 -11.80 -6.41
C ASP A 123 21.32 -12.81 -7.00
N PRO A 124 20.97 -13.51 -8.10
CA PRO A 124 21.84 -14.46 -8.76
C PRO A 124 22.78 -13.80 -9.76
N THR A 125 22.74 -12.46 -9.94
CA THR A 125 23.56 -11.76 -10.95
C THR A 125 25.04 -12.09 -10.81
N ASN A 126 25.69 -12.43 -11.93
CA ASN A 126 27.07 -12.83 -12.00
C ASN A 126 27.42 -14.16 -11.29
N ARG A 127 26.47 -14.88 -10.72
CA ARG A 127 26.70 -16.22 -10.17
C ARG A 127 26.85 -17.22 -11.32
N LYS A 128 27.70 -18.24 -11.11
CA LYS A 128 27.87 -19.35 -12.06
C LYS A 128 26.80 -20.40 -11.77
N SER A 129 25.94 -20.69 -12.76
CA SER A 129 24.91 -21.72 -12.66
C SER A 129 24.43 -22.10 -14.06
N SER A 130 24.18 -23.39 -14.31
CA SER A 130 23.59 -23.84 -15.58
C SER A 130 22.09 -23.59 -15.66
N LYS A 131 21.43 -23.40 -14.51
CA LYS A 131 20.01 -23.05 -14.42
C LYS A 131 19.74 -22.21 -13.19
N ILE A 132 18.69 -21.40 -13.26
CA ILE A 132 18.11 -20.71 -12.11
C ILE A 132 16.63 -21.01 -12.03
N THR A 133 16.10 -21.19 -10.82
CA THR A 133 14.66 -21.28 -10.55
C THR A 133 14.26 -20.12 -9.67
N LEU A 134 13.35 -19.27 -10.18
CA LEU A 134 12.76 -18.18 -9.40
C LEU A 134 11.52 -18.70 -8.66
N TYR A 135 11.47 -18.48 -7.36
CA TYR A 135 10.25 -18.53 -6.55
C TYR A 135 9.74 -17.09 -6.37
N ALA A 136 8.48 -16.86 -6.67
CA ALA A 136 7.90 -15.52 -6.67
C ALA A 136 6.42 -15.53 -6.27
N GLN A 137 5.94 -14.37 -5.81
CA GLN A 137 4.52 -14.09 -5.66
C GLN A 137 4.00 -13.45 -6.95
N ALA A 138 3.08 -14.13 -7.63
CA ALA A 138 2.27 -13.53 -8.68
C ALA A 138 1.05 -12.87 -8.05
N ILE A 139 0.93 -11.57 -8.21
CA ILE A 139 -0.21 -10.80 -7.71
C ILE A 139 -1.24 -10.74 -8.81
N THR A 140 -2.45 -11.19 -8.51
CA THR A 140 -3.56 -11.20 -9.48
C THR A 140 -4.70 -10.33 -9.03
N ALA A 141 -5.48 -9.84 -9.99
CA ALA A 141 -6.73 -9.13 -9.78
C ALA A 141 -7.77 -9.57 -10.81
N ARG A 142 -9.04 -9.29 -10.56
CA ARG A 142 -10.11 -9.59 -11.53
C ARG A 142 -9.94 -8.76 -12.81
N LYS A 143 -10.01 -9.40 -13.98
CA LYS A 143 -9.90 -8.75 -15.29
C LYS A 143 -10.91 -7.62 -15.47
N SER A 144 -12.17 -7.83 -15.02
CA SER A 144 -13.21 -6.81 -15.09
C SER A 144 -12.80 -5.54 -14.37
N TYR A 145 -12.31 -5.66 -13.13
CA TYR A 145 -11.83 -4.53 -12.31
C TYR A 145 -10.67 -3.78 -12.98
N ILE A 146 -9.68 -4.52 -13.48
CA ILE A 146 -8.52 -3.92 -14.18
C ILE A 146 -8.95 -3.21 -15.47
N ASN A 147 -9.87 -3.79 -16.25
CA ASN A 147 -10.36 -3.18 -17.48
C ASN A 147 -11.19 -1.91 -17.21
N GLU A 148 -12.02 -1.90 -16.17
CA GLU A 148 -12.74 -0.69 -15.76
C GLU A 148 -11.76 0.40 -15.31
N LEU A 149 -10.77 0.07 -14.51
CA LEU A 149 -9.77 1.02 -14.06
C LEU A 149 -8.98 1.61 -15.24
N LYS A 150 -8.54 0.77 -16.20
CA LYS A 150 -7.91 1.24 -17.44
C LYS A 150 -8.80 2.23 -18.19
N ARG A 151 -10.07 1.90 -18.38
CA ARG A 151 -11.03 2.76 -19.07
C ARG A 151 -11.19 4.13 -18.41
N VAL A 152 -11.23 4.18 -17.07
CA VAL A 152 -11.30 5.43 -16.32
C VAL A 152 -10.06 6.29 -16.56
N PHE A 153 -8.87 5.69 -16.47
CA PHE A 153 -7.61 6.40 -16.70
C PHE A 153 -7.49 6.88 -18.16
N GLU A 154 -7.84 6.05 -19.13
CA GLU A 154 -7.86 6.41 -20.56
C GLU A 154 -8.79 7.61 -20.83
N LYS A 155 -9.99 7.62 -20.23
CA LYS A 155 -10.91 8.76 -20.32
C LYS A 155 -10.37 10.04 -19.69
N ALA A 156 -9.52 9.91 -18.66
CA ALA A 156 -8.78 11.03 -18.06
C ALA A 156 -7.49 11.39 -18.84
N GLY A 157 -7.23 10.78 -20.00
CA GLY A 157 -6.05 11.05 -20.85
C GLY A 157 -4.76 10.37 -20.37
N LEU A 158 -4.85 9.35 -19.50
CA LEU A 158 -3.72 8.65 -18.92
C LEU A 158 -3.66 7.18 -19.35
N SER A 159 -2.46 6.65 -19.57
CA SER A 159 -2.21 5.21 -19.59
C SER A 159 -1.74 4.72 -18.21
N ILE A 160 -2.00 3.46 -17.87
CA ILE A 160 -1.46 2.85 -16.66
C ILE A 160 -0.17 2.10 -17.00
N ASP A 161 0.95 2.53 -16.42
CA ASP A 161 2.28 1.94 -16.63
C ASP A 161 2.55 0.73 -15.72
N GLY A 162 1.80 0.60 -14.64
CA GLY A 162 1.92 -0.55 -13.74
C GLY A 162 1.01 -0.45 -12.52
N TYR A 163 0.81 -1.62 -11.91
CA TYR A 163 0.05 -1.76 -10.68
C TYR A 163 0.94 -2.25 -9.55
N SER A 164 0.66 -1.83 -8.32
CA SER A 164 1.31 -2.37 -7.12
C SER A 164 0.28 -2.69 -6.05
N PRO A 165 0.48 -3.72 -5.22
CA PRO A 165 -0.27 -3.83 -3.97
C PRO A 165 0.08 -2.64 -3.07
N LYS A 166 -0.92 -1.87 -2.59
CA LYS A 166 -0.71 -0.71 -1.74
C LYS A 166 0.15 -1.06 -0.52
N ILE A 167 -0.24 -2.09 0.22
CA ILE A 167 0.44 -2.50 1.45
C ILE A 167 1.90 -2.95 1.24
N VAL A 168 2.25 -3.48 0.05
CA VAL A 168 3.64 -3.84 -0.29
C VAL A 168 4.47 -2.60 -0.58
N ALA A 169 3.88 -1.63 -1.29
CA ALA A 169 4.52 -0.34 -1.54
C ALA A 169 4.79 0.40 -0.22
N GLU A 170 3.83 0.42 0.69
CA GLU A 170 3.95 0.98 2.04
C GLU A 170 5.04 0.28 2.85
N LYS A 171 5.07 -1.06 2.86
CA LYS A 171 6.14 -1.80 3.53
C LYS A 171 7.52 -1.33 3.04
N LYS A 172 7.68 -1.26 1.71
CA LYS A 172 8.95 -0.82 1.09
C LYS A 172 9.30 0.61 1.45
N PHE A 173 8.32 1.45 1.67
CA PHE A 173 8.47 2.84 2.03
C PHE A 173 8.82 3.04 3.51
N TYR A 174 8.11 2.39 4.42
CA TYR A 174 8.20 2.63 5.85
C TYR A 174 9.30 1.84 6.56
N LEU A 175 9.63 0.62 6.08
CA LEU A 175 10.56 -0.26 6.77
C LEU A 175 11.99 -0.14 6.21
N GLU A 176 12.99 -0.24 7.11
CA GLU A 176 14.39 -0.37 6.73
C GLU A 176 14.69 -1.73 6.11
N ASP A 177 15.80 -1.85 5.37
CA ASP A 177 16.18 -3.09 4.70
C ASP A 177 16.28 -4.30 5.64
N ARG A 178 16.76 -4.10 6.88
CA ARG A 178 16.81 -5.14 7.91
C ARG A 178 15.43 -5.59 8.37
N GLU A 179 14.47 -4.66 8.49
CA GLU A 179 13.10 -4.92 8.91
C GLU A 179 12.26 -5.56 7.79
N GLN A 180 12.70 -5.41 6.53
CA GLN A 180 12.01 -6.00 5.37
C GLN A 180 11.92 -7.53 5.42
N GLN A 181 12.79 -8.21 6.21
CA GLN A 181 12.82 -9.68 6.33
C GLN A 181 12.07 -10.21 7.55
N GLU A 182 11.48 -9.34 8.38
CA GLU A 182 10.77 -9.74 9.59
C GLU A 182 9.35 -10.29 9.29
N ASP A 183 8.87 -11.17 10.17
CA ASP A 183 7.49 -11.67 10.16
C ASP A 183 6.58 -10.57 10.69
N THR A 184 5.92 -9.83 9.79
CA THR A 184 5.27 -8.57 10.12
C THR A 184 3.85 -8.52 9.57
N LEU A 185 2.90 -8.12 10.41
CA LEU A 185 1.59 -7.64 9.98
C LEU A 185 1.64 -6.10 9.89
N ILE A 186 1.33 -5.56 8.72
CA ILE A 186 1.13 -4.13 8.53
C ILE A 186 -0.37 -3.85 8.59
N ILE A 187 -0.76 -2.83 9.36
CA ILE A 187 -2.14 -2.34 9.49
C ILE A 187 -2.15 -0.88 9.08
N ASP A 188 -2.79 -0.58 7.96
CA ASP A 188 -3.02 0.78 7.47
C ASP A 188 -4.47 1.18 7.70
N MET A 189 -4.72 2.01 8.72
CA MET A 189 -6.04 2.55 8.98
C MET A 189 -6.17 3.93 8.34
N GLY A 190 -6.86 3.96 7.21
CA GLY A 190 -7.30 5.18 6.55
C GLY A 190 -8.56 5.77 7.17
N TYR A 191 -9.19 6.70 6.43
CA TYR A 191 -10.42 7.35 6.88
C TYR A 191 -11.63 6.41 6.89
N ARG A 192 -11.86 5.64 5.81
CA ARG A 192 -13.02 4.73 5.65
C ARG A 192 -12.68 3.25 5.78
N LYS A 193 -11.43 2.87 5.54
CA LYS A 193 -10.99 1.48 5.42
C LYS A 193 -9.73 1.23 6.20
N THR A 194 -9.57 -0.02 6.62
CA THR A 194 -8.30 -0.53 7.18
C THR A 194 -7.78 -1.62 6.26
N GLU A 195 -6.62 -1.41 5.68
CA GLU A 195 -5.90 -2.42 4.93
C GLU A 195 -4.93 -3.18 5.81
N ILE A 196 -4.76 -4.47 5.53
CA ILE A 196 -3.78 -5.31 6.20
C ILE A 196 -2.92 -6.06 5.19
N GLY A 197 -1.65 -6.25 5.54
CA GLY A 197 -0.73 -7.08 4.77
C GLY A 197 0.15 -7.91 5.68
N LEU A 198 0.18 -9.23 5.46
CA LEU A 198 1.02 -10.15 6.20
C LEU A 198 2.24 -10.52 5.38
N PHE A 199 3.40 -10.42 6.02
CA PHE A 199 4.71 -10.80 5.47
C PHE A 199 5.37 -11.81 6.39
N ILE A 200 5.85 -12.91 5.83
CA ILE A 200 6.58 -13.96 6.56
C ILE A 200 7.97 -14.06 5.95
N LYS A 201 9.01 -13.88 6.76
CA LYS A 201 10.41 -13.80 6.30
C LYS A 201 10.59 -12.81 5.13
N GLY A 202 9.86 -11.71 5.19
CA GLY A 202 9.84 -10.70 4.15
C GLY A 202 8.95 -10.98 2.95
N THR A 203 8.49 -12.21 2.77
CA THR A 203 7.64 -12.64 1.65
C THR A 203 6.20 -12.19 1.87
N PHE A 204 5.58 -11.60 0.86
CA PHE A 204 4.18 -11.17 0.91
C PHE A 204 3.25 -12.37 0.81
N ILE A 205 2.42 -12.61 1.83
CA ILE A 205 1.60 -13.82 1.95
C ILE A 205 0.12 -13.53 1.78
N TYR A 206 -0.36 -12.41 2.35
CA TYR A 206 -1.79 -12.12 2.42
C TYR A 206 -2.06 -10.63 2.51
N ALA A 207 -3.13 -10.20 1.88
CA ALA A 207 -3.70 -8.87 2.07
C ALA A 207 -5.23 -8.96 2.17
N ASN A 208 -5.81 -8.04 2.89
CA ASN A 208 -7.25 -7.84 2.96
C ASN A 208 -7.56 -6.38 3.33
N THR A 209 -8.81 -6.00 3.14
CA THR A 209 -9.33 -4.68 3.49
C THR A 209 -10.62 -4.84 4.28
N LEU A 210 -10.72 -4.12 5.38
CA LEU A 210 -11.94 -4.00 6.19
C LEU A 210 -12.57 -2.64 5.91
N GLU A 211 -13.88 -2.61 5.75
CA GLU A 211 -14.69 -1.38 5.62
C GLU A 211 -14.89 -0.73 7.01
N ILE A 212 -13.79 -0.46 7.71
CA ILE A 212 -13.73 0.18 9.02
C ILE A 212 -12.54 1.13 9.00
N GLY A 213 -12.72 2.38 9.38
CA GLY A 213 -11.65 3.37 9.40
C GLY A 213 -11.83 4.42 10.49
N GLY A 214 -11.08 5.51 10.39
CA GLY A 214 -11.15 6.62 11.35
C GLY A 214 -12.50 7.32 11.38
N ASN A 215 -13.28 7.22 10.30
CA ASN A 215 -14.65 7.73 10.22
C ASN A 215 -15.60 7.02 11.19
N ASP A 216 -15.42 5.72 11.41
CA ASP A 216 -16.25 4.96 12.33
C ASP A 216 -16.05 5.41 13.78
N ILE A 217 -14.83 5.84 14.15
CA ILE A 217 -14.58 6.44 15.47
C ILE A 217 -15.38 7.73 15.61
N THR A 218 -15.45 8.56 14.57
CA THR A 218 -16.21 9.81 14.57
C THR A 218 -17.71 9.53 14.66
N ALA A 219 -18.22 8.56 13.91
CA ALA A 219 -19.64 8.16 13.97
C ALA A 219 -20.01 7.57 15.35
N ASP A 220 -19.12 6.81 15.98
CA ASP A 220 -19.35 6.33 17.35
C ASP A 220 -19.46 7.49 18.35
N MET A 221 -18.59 8.50 18.23
CA MET A 221 -18.64 9.70 19.08
C MET A 221 -19.91 10.51 18.85
N GLU A 222 -20.32 10.69 17.59
CA GLU A 222 -21.59 11.33 17.22
C GLU A 222 -22.76 10.63 17.91
N TYR A 223 -22.81 9.31 17.81
CA TYR A 223 -23.86 8.49 18.42
C TYR A 223 -23.82 8.53 19.95
N VAL A 224 -22.67 8.26 20.56
CA VAL A 224 -22.52 8.14 22.01
C VAL A 224 -22.77 9.46 22.73
N PHE A 225 -22.30 10.58 22.16
CA PHE A 225 -22.41 11.89 22.78
C PHE A 225 -23.63 12.70 22.31
N GLY A 226 -24.34 12.24 21.25
CA GLY A 226 -25.49 12.95 20.67
C GLY A 226 -25.11 14.34 20.13
N ILE A 227 -23.97 14.44 19.46
CA ILE A 227 -23.41 15.68 18.89
C ILE A 227 -23.38 15.59 17.36
N SER A 228 -23.08 16.71 16.69
CA SER A 228 -22.90 16.70 15.24
C SER A 228 -21.61 15.99 14.85
N TYR A 229 -21.59 15.46 13.62
CA TYR A 229 -20.37 14.85 13.04
C TYR A 229 -19.16 15.80 13.10
N SER A 230 -19.34 17.05 12.78
CA SER A 230 -18.28 18.07 12.80
C SER A 230 -17.68 18.26 14.21
N GLU A 231 -18.53 18.25 15.24
CA GLU A 231 -18.07 18.34 16.62
C GLU A 231 -17.39 17.05 17.09
N ALA A 232 -17.91 15.89 16.70
CA ALA A 232 -17.29 14.58 16.95
C ALA A 232 -15.88 14.50 16.33
N GLU A 233 -15.73 14.93 15.08
CA GLU A 233 -14.44 14.97 14.41
C GLU A 233 -13.44 15.91 15.09
N LYS A 234 -13.92 17.08 15.55
CA LYS A 234 -13.12 18.02 16.34
C LYS A 234 -12.67 17.41 17.67
N LEU A 235 -13.57 16.73 18.38
CA LEU A 235 -13.25 16.05 19.65
C LEU A 235 -12.20 14.95 19.42
N LYS A 236 -12.40 14.10 18.41
CA LYS A 236 -11.45 13.05 18.03
C LYS A 236 -10.06 13.62 17.75
N LYS A 237 -9.96 14.73 17.00
CA LYS A 237 -8.67 15.38 16.69
C LYS A 237 -8.02 16.04 17.91
N THR A 238 -8.81 16.53 18.86
CA THR A 238 -8.32 17.24 20.03
C THR A 238 -7.91 16.32 21.16
N TYR A 239 -8.64 15.21 21.34
CA TYR A 239 -8.46 14.26 22.45
C TYR A 239 -8.15 12.84 21.93
N ASN A 240 -7.21 12.74 21.02
CA ASN A 240 -6.87 11.59 20.21
C ASN A 240 -5.99 10.55 20.95
N ILE A 241 -6.32 10.23 22.21
CA ILE A 241 -5.56 9.27 23.04
C ILE A 241 -6.32 7.95 23.13
N ALA A 242 -5.68 6.83 22.73
CA ALA A 242 -6.29 5.51 22.76
C ALA A 242 -6.42 4.88 24.17
N LEU A 243 -5.62 5.35 25.13
CA LEU A 243 -5.55 4.80 26.49
C LEU A 243 -5.79 5.90 27.52
N LYS A 244 -6.88 5.83 28.26
CA LYS A 244 -7.31 6.83 29.25
C LYS A 244 -6.29 7.10 30.36
N GLU A 245 -5.48 6.12 30.72
CA GLU A 245 -4.43 6.26 31.75
C GLU A 245 -3.32 7.24 31.37
N TYR A 246 -3.22 7.65 30.12
CA TYR A 246 -2.27 8.67 29.64
C TYR A 246 -2.85 10.07 29.55
N ILE A 247 -4.12 10.26 29.92
CA ILE A 247 -4.77 11.57 29.92
C ILE A 247 -4.26 12.38 31.12
N LYS A 248 -3.60 13.50 30.84
CA LYS A 248 -3.04 14.39 31.87
C LYS A 248 -4.08 15.30 32.55
N ASN A 249 -5.10 15.69 31.79
CA ASN A 249 -6.16 16.59 32.26
C ASN A 249 -7.52 16.02 31.84
N ASP A 250 -8.31 15.60 32.81
CA ASP A 250 -9.64 15.02 32.60
C ASP A 250 -10.77 15.96 33.06
N ASN A 251 -10.57 17.27 32.89
CA ASN A 251 -11.58 18.25 33.19
C ASN A 251 -12.74 18.21 32.19
N ASN A 252 -13.92 18.62 32.67
CA ASN A 252 -15.12 18.68 31.84
C ASN A 252 -14.97 19.61 30.63
N ILE A 253 -15.38 19.11 29.47
CA ILE A 253 -15.45 19.82 28.18
C ILE A 253 -16.90 20.13 27.92
N SER A 254 -17.21 21.40 27.63
CA SER A 254 -18.57 21.81 27.20
C SER A 254 -18.78 21.47 25.73
N LEU A 255 -19.88 20.78 25.42
CA LEU A 255 -20.31 20.52 24.06
C LEU A 255 -21.10 21.70 23.50
N SER A 256 -20.81 22.11 22.28
CA SER A 256 -21.41 23.30 21.65
C SER A 256 -22.69 23.00 20.88
N THR A 257 -22.86 21.78 20.42
CA THR A 257 -24.02 21.36 19.63
C THR A 257 -24.62 20.08 20.22
N VAL A 258 -25.88 20.13 20.58
CA VAL A 258 -26.64 18.95 21.04
C VAL A 258 -27.80 18.75 20.08
N VAL A 259 -27.89 17.61 19.45
CA VAL A 259 -28.97 17.26 18.53
C VAL A 259 -30.29 16.93 19.27
N THR A 260 -30.22 16.78 20.60
CA THR A 260 -31.38 16.45 21.44
C THR A 260 -32.03 17.67 22.07
N ALA A 261 -33.35 17.65 22.28
CA ALA A 261 -34.19 18.74 22.76
C ALA A 261 -33.93 19.22 24.22
N ASP A 262 -32.94 18.71 24.91
CA ASP A 262 -32.58 19.13 26.25
C ASP A 262 -31.39 20.09 26.24
N PRO A 263 -31.63 21.42 26.53
CA PRO A 263 -30.61 22.45 26.45
C PRO A 263 -29.66 22.49 27.67
N THR A 264 -29.71 21.55 28.59
CA THR A 264 -28.76 21.49 29.72
C THR A 264 -27.36 21.30 29.16
N LYS A 265 -26.43 22.20 29.51
CA LYS A 265 -25.02 22.15 29.12
C LYS A 265 -24.45 20.77 29.38
N ARG A 266 -24.40 19.94 28.33
CA ARG A 266 -23.75 18.65 28.44
C ARG A 266 -22.24 18.87 28.47
N THR A 267 -21.62 18.26 29.44
CA THR A 267 -20.17 18.19 29.56
C THR A 267 -19.75 16.75 29.41
N ILE A 268 -18.64 16.52 28.75
CA ILE A 268 -17.97 15.22 28.68
C ILE A 268 -16.54 15.38 29.20
N LYS A 269 -15.89 14.24 29.47
CA LYS A 269 -14.49 14.21 29.85
C LYS A 269 -13.63 13.68 28.72
N PRO A 270 -12.35 14.09 28.60
CA PRO A 270 -11.39 13.48 27.70
C PRO A 270 -11.32 11.96 27.84
N SER A 271 -11.45 11.41 29.05
CA SER A 271 -11.48 9.96 29.29
C SER A 271 -12.65 9.25 28.64
N GLN A 272 -13.80 9.93 28.46
CA GLN A 272 -14.94 9.35 27.74
C GLN A 272 -14.68 9.34 26.22
N VAL A 273 -14.02 10.38 25.70
CA VAL A 273 -13.58 10.39 24.28
C VAL A 273 -12.57 9.28 24.03
N SER A 274 -11.58 9.13 24.92
CA SER A 274 -10.61 8.02 24.86
C SER A 274 -11.28 6.64 24.89
N ALA A 275 -12.31 6.46 25.73
CA ALA A 275 -13.03 5.18 25.81
C ALA A 275 -13.71 4.81 24.51
N VAL A 276 -14.26 5.77 23.75
CA VAL A 276 -14.85 5.52 22.42
C VAL A 276 -13.76 5.11 21.43
N ILE A 277 -12.62 5.81 21.42
CA ILE A 277 -11.47 5.47 20.57
C ILE A 277 -10.96 4.06 20.89
N GLU A 278 -10.74 3.76 22.19
CA GLU A 278 -10.29 2.45 22.66
C GLU A 278 -11.25 1.34 22.22
N GLY A 279 -12.55 1.54 22.40
CA GLY A 279 -13.59 0.57 22.03
C GLY A 279 -13.58 0.26 20.53
N ARG A 280 -13.54 1.27 19.66
CA ARG A 280 -13.51 1.08 18.21
C ARG A 280 -12.20 0.43 17.75
N LEU A 281 -11.06 0.86 18.27
CA LEU A 281 -9.78 0.25 17.91
C LEU A 281 -9.72 -1.21 18.38
N THR A 282 -10.16 -1.52 19.60
CA THR A 282 -10.22 -2.89 20.10
C THR A 282 -11.06 -3.78 19.19
N TYR A 283 -12.28 -3.36 18.86
CA TYR A 283 -13.15 -4.08 17.93
C TYR A 283 -12.47 -4.34 16.57
N THR A 284 -11.82 -3.32 16.01
CA THR A 284 -11.18 -3.42 14.69
C THR A 284 -10.01 -4.41 14.71
N ILE A 285 -9.16 -4.33 15.73
CA ILE A 285 -7.99 -5.20 15.88
C ILE A 285 -8.41 -6.66 16.13
N GLU A 286 -9.39 -6.88 17.01
CA GLU A 286 -9.93 -8.22 17.26
C GLU A 286 -10.52 -8.83 15.99
N LYS A 287 -11.26 -8.05 15.20
CA LYS A 287 -11.83 -8.49 13.92
C LYS A 287 -10.75 -8.88 12.91
N ILE A 288 -9.66 -8.10 12.81
CA ILE A 288 -8.50 -8.43 11.97
C ILE A 288 -7.92 -9.79 12.39
N PHE A 289 -7.69 -9.98 13.69
CA PHE A 289 -7.08 -11.20 14.20
C PHE A 289 -8.01 -12.42 14.10
N MET A 290 -9.32 -12.24 14.27
CA MET A 290 -10.30 -13.30 14.02
C MET A 290 -10.22 -13.79 12.57
N ASN A 291 -10.23 -12.88 11.59
CA ASN A 291 -10.12 -13.23 10.19
C ASN A 291 -8.80 -13.96 9.87
N LEU A 292 -7.69 -13.52 10.44
CA LEU A 292 -6.38 -14.17 10.25
C LEU A 292 -6.33 -15.55 10.92
N ARG A 293 -6.99 -15.72 12.07
CA ARG A 293 -7.09 -17.01 12.79
C ARG A 293 -7.93 -18.03 12.03
N GLU A 294 -9.03 -17.60 11.42
CA GLU A 294 -9.91 -18.48 10.62
C GLU A 294 -9.14 -19.13 9.45
N ILE A 295 -8.15 -18.43 8.89
CA ILE A 295 -7.29 -18.93 7.82
C ILE A 295 -5.93 -19.46 8.32
N GLY A 296 -5.72 -19.52 9.65
CA GLY A 296 -4.54 -20.07 10.29
C GLY A 296 -3.26 -19.26 10.12
N LEU A 297 -3.36 -17.96 9.85
CA LEU A 297 -2.24 -17.05 9.64
C LEU A 297 -1.81 -16.24 10.86
N ASP A 298 -2.64 -16.14 11.90
CA ASP A 298 -2.36 -15.40 13.13
C ASP A 298 -1.07 -15.83 13.84
N LYS A 299 -0.78 -17.12 13.84
CA LYS A 299 0.40 -17.73 14.49
C LYS A 299 1.76 -17.29 13.89
N TYR A 300 1.76 -16.71 12.70
CA TYR A 300 2.99 -16.26 12.04
C TYR A 300 3.32 -14.80 12.37
N ILE A 301 2.42 -14.07 13.04
CA ILE A 301 2.61 -12.65 13.32
C ILE A 301 3.53 -12.50 14.54
N LYS A 302 4.71 -11.92 14.34
CA LYS A 302 5.66 -11.62 15.42
C LYS A 302 5.79 -10.15 15.74
N LYS A 303 5.39 -9.30 14.79
CA LYS A 303 5.45 -7.85 14.90
C LYS A 303 4.27 -7.22 14.17
N VAL A 304 3.74 -6.15 14.73
CA VAL A 304 2.72 -5.33 14.08
C VAL A 304 3.30 -3.96 13.79
N ILE A 305 3.14 -3.49 12.57
CA ILE A 305 3.49 -2.12 12.16
C ILE A 305 2.19 -1.41 11.81
N ILE A 306 1.97 -0.28 12.45
CA ILE A 306 0.80 0.55 12.17
C ILE A 306 1.20 1.76 11.32
N VAL A 307 0.42 1.95 10.28
CA VAL A 307 0.53 3.07 9.35
C VAL A 307 -0.87 3.66 9.11
N GLY A 308 -0.96 4.69 8.29
CA GLY A 308 -2.23 5.33 7.94
C GLY A 308 -2.59 6.49 8.84
N GLN A 309 -3.13 7.53 8.21
CA GLN A 309 -3.38 8.82 8.85
C GLN A 309 -4.26 8.74 10.10
N SER A 310 -5.23 7.82 10.13
CA SER A 310 -6.12 7.69 11.29
C SER A 310 -5.41 7.07 12.49
N LEU A 311 -4.65 6.00 12.27
CA LEU A 311 -4.02 5.25 13.37
C LEU A 311 -2.74 5.90 13.87
N GLU A 312 -1.94 6.48 12.97
CA GLU A 312 -0.71 7.19 13.34
C GLU A 312 -0.98 8.40 14.24
N LYS A 313 -2.08 9.12 14.00
CA LYS A 313 -2.46 10.33 14.77
C LYS A 313 -3.04 10.03 16.14
N ILE A 314 -3.54 8.82 16.38
CA ILE A 314 -4.08 8.43 17.69
C ILE A 314 -2.91 8.10 18.62
N GLU A 315 -2.68 8.93 19.62
CA GLU A 315 -1.65 8.71 20.61
C GLU A 315 -1.88 7.40 21.38
N LYS A 316 -0.80 6.65 21.64
CA LYS A 316 -0.84 5.37 22.40
C LYS A 316 -1.61 4.24 21.70
N SER A 317 -1.95 4.39 20.42
CA SER A 317 -2.58 3.30 19.66
C SER A 317 -1.67 2.06 19.57
N GLU A 318 -0.34 2.25 19.43
CA GLU A 318 0.64 1.15 19.44
C GLU A 318 0.64 0.38 20.76
N LEU A 319 0.49 1.06 21.88
CA LEU A 319 0.44 0.43 23.20
C LEU A 319 -0.87 -0.34 23.40
N LEU A 320 -1.99 0.24 22.97
CA LEU A 320 -3.28 -0.43 23.01
C LEU A 320 -3.27 -1.72 22.19
N ILE A 321 -2.80 -1.65 20.94
CA ILE A 321 -2.73 -2.82 20.06
C ILE A 321 -1.79 -3.88 20.62
N SER A 322 -0.63 -3.46 21.12
CA SER A 322 0.32 -4.39 21.77
C SER A 322 -0.30 -5.07 23.00
N LYS A 323 -1.11 -4.34 23.80
CA LYS A 323 -1.83 -4.87 24.96
C LYS A 323 -2.89 -5.89 24.55
N ILE A 324 -3.66 -5.62 23.49
CA ILE A 324 -4.72 -6.52 22.99
C ILE A 324 -4.10 -7.83 22.46
N LEU A 325 -3.02 -7.73 21.70
CA LEU A 325 -2.46 -8.85 20.95
C LEU A 325 -1.37 -9.62 21.69
N GLY A 326 -0.72 -9.01 22.68
CA GLY A 326 0.51 -9.56 23.27
C GLY A 326 1.71 -9.57 22.30
N ILE A 327 1.63 -8.78 21.20
CA ILE A 327 2.64 -8.72 20.14
C ILE A 327 3.23 -7.31 20.08
N GLU A 328 4.55 -7.21 19.87
CA GLU A 328 5.21 -5.92 19.69
C GLU A 328 4.55 -5.14 18.56
N THR A 329 4.07 -3.94 18.87
CA THR A 329 3.45 -3.03 17.90
C THR A 329 4.23 -1.73 17.84
N LYS A 330 4.55 -1.28 16.62
CA LYS A 330 5.28 -0.04 16.37
C LYS A 330 4.53 0.88 15.44
N LYS A 331 4.64 2.19 15.70
CA LYS A 331 4.35 3.22 14.70
C LYS A 331 5.57 3.42 13.82
N THR A 332 5.32 3.64 12.54
CA THR A 332 6.38 4.09 11.65
C THR A 332 6.65 5.58 11.91
N THR A 333 7.90 5.93 12.13
CA THR A 333 8.31 7.34 12.11
C THR A 333 8.55 7.76 10.68
N ASN A 334 7.98 8.90 10.27
CA ASN A 334 8.19 9.47 8.94
C ASN A 334 9.68 9.82 8.77
N ARG A 335 10.43 8.98 8.05
CA ARG A 335 11.90 9.09 7.89
C ARG A 335 12.33 9.90 6.68
N ILE A 336 11.38 10.50 5.97
CA ILE A 336 11.72 11.34 4.84
C ILE A 336 12.08 12.71 5.38
N ALA A 337 13.33 13.13 5.15
CA ALA A 337 13.83 14.48 5.43
C ALA A 337 13.10 15.57 4.62
N ILE A 338 12.29 15.19 3.64
CA ILE A 338 11.42 16.07 2.89
C ILE A 338 10.17 16.25 3.75
N ARG A 339 9.85 17.51 4.09
CA ARG A 339 8.55 17.92 4.68
C ARG A 339 7.44 17.66 3.65
N THR A 340 7.08 16.40 3.45
CA THR A 340 5.96 16.05 2.59
C THR A 340 4.70 16.03 3.43
N ASP A 341 3.69 16.68 2.91
CA ASP A 341 2.33 16.55 3.41
C ASP A 341 1.97 15.06 3.45
N GLU A 342 1.31 14.64 4.52
CA GLU A 342 0.88 13.26 4.74
C GLU A 342 0.01 12.72 3.59
N ASN A 343 -0.65 13.60 2.85
CA ASN A 343 -1.49 13.28 1.71
C ASN A 343 -0.73 12.65 0.52
N TYR A 344 0.61 12.77 0.50
CA TYR A 344 1.43 12.23 -0.61
C TYR A 344 2.17 10.93 -0.27
N LYS A 345 2.00 10.37 0.94
CA LYS A 345 2.71 9.16 1.38
C LYS A 345 2.47 7.97 0.44
N ASP A 346 1.24 7.77 0.00
CA ASP A 346 0.88 6.68 -0.91
C ASP A 346 1.58 6.83 -2.26
N ALA A 347 1.60 8.03 -2.83
CA ALA A 347 2.31 8.31 -4.07
C ALA A 347 3.81 8.05 -3.95
N TYR A 348 4.44 8.46 -2.84
CA TYR A 348 5.84 8.14 -2.56
C TYR A 348 6.11 6.66 -2.41
N SER A 349 5.20 5.94 -1.74
CA SER A 349 5.30 4.49 -1.58
C SER A 349 5.32 3.78 -2.93
N ILE A 350 4.45 4.18 -3.85
CA ILE A 350 4.39 3.66 -5.22
C ILE A 350 5.69 3.95 -5.97
N ILE A 351 6.18 5.18 -5.93
CA ILE A 351 7.42 5.57 -6.60
C ILE A 351 8.60 4.76 -6.07
N LYS A 352 8.74 4.63 -4.74
CA LYS A 352 9.79 3.84 -4.11
C LYS A 352 9.68 2.36 -4.49
N TYR A 353 8.47 1.82 -4.55
CA TYR A 353 8.22 0.45 -4.96
C TYR A 353 8.72 0.20 -6.37
N PHE A 354 8.28 0.97 -7.36
CA PHE A 354 8.67 0.77 -8.75
C PHE A 354 10.15 1.06 -9.00
N SER A 355 10.74 2.06 -8.33
CA SER A 355 12.18 2.34 -8.43
C SER A 355 13.06 1.22 -7.88
N SER A 356 12.53 0.37 -7.01
CA SER A 356 13.25 -0.78 -6.44
C SER A 356 13.16 -2.05 -7.28
N LYS A 357 12.35 -2.07 -8.34
CA LYS A 357 12.25 -3.25 -9.22
C LYS A 357 13.57 -3.46 -9.98
N PRO A 358 13.98 -4.73 -10.23
CA PRO A 358 15.26 -5.03 -10.89
C PRO A 358 15.45 -4.32 -12.24
N PHE A 359 14.36 -4.16 -13.00
CA PHE A 359 14.38 -3.50 -14.31
C PHE A 359 14.44 -1.96 -14.23
N ALA A 360 14.11 -1.34 -13.09
CA ALA A 360 14.22 0.11 -12.95
C ALA A 360 15.67 0.59 -12.96
N LYS A 361 16.62 -0.21 -12.47
CA LYS A 361 18.04 0.10 -12.50
C LYS A 361 18.59 0.12 -13.93
N SER A 362 18.13 -0.80 -14.80
CA SER A 362 18.56 -0.85 -16.20
C SER A 362 18.10 0.35 -17.02
N ILE A 363 16.96 0.96 -16.65
CA ILE A 363 16.46 2.20 -17.28
C ILE A 363 17.33 3.39 -16.89
N ALA A 364 17.73 3.47 -15.63
CA ALA A 364 18.49 4.61 -15.10
C ALA A 364 19.97 4.61 -15.57
N SER A 365 20.58 3.43 -15.78
CA SER A 365 21.97 3.30 -16.20
C SER A 365 22.22 3.63 -17.68
N ASN A 366 21.18 3.62 -18.51
CA ASN A 366 21.29 3.68 -19.98
C ASN A 366 20.83 4.99 -20.62
N VAL A 367 20.67 6.05 -19.85
CA VAL A 367 20.33 7.39 -20.39
C VAL A 367 21.43 7.97 -21.30
N GLY A 368 22.58 7.31 -21.44
CA GLY A 368 23.75 7.76 -22.20
C GLY A 368 24.02 7.09 -23.57
N ALA A 369 23.45 5.92 -23.88
CA ALA A 369 23.79 5.18 -25.10
C ALA A 369 22.57 4.92 -25.99
N GLU A 370 22.58 5.40 -27.25
CA GLU A 370 21.41 5.34 -28.16
C GLU A 370 21.06 3.93 -28.66
N GLU A 371 22.01 3.03 -28.81
CA GLU A 371 21.75 1.66 -29.29
C GLU A 371 21.15 0.74 -28.21
N GLU A 372 21.51 0.89 -26.95
CA GLU A 372 20.92 0.14 -25.84
C GLU A 372 19.49 0.62 -25.50
N LYS A 373 19.15 1.88 -25.76
CA LYS A 373 17.77 2.40 -25.66
C LYS A 373 16.77 1.61 -26.48
N SER A 374 17.20 1.08 -27.64
CA SER A 374 16.33 0.27 -28.53
C SER A 374 16.03 -1.12 -27.94
N ALA A 375 17.01 -1.77 -27.34
CA ALA A 375 16.84 -3.09 -26.71
C ALA A 375 15.99 -3.01 -25.43
N LEU A 376 16.24 -1.99 -24.60
CA LEU A 376 15.48 -1.73 -23.37
C LEU A 376 14.04 -1.26 -23.65
N LYS A 377 13.84 -0.40 -24.67
CA LYS A 377 12.47 -0.09 -25.12
C LYS A 377 11.72 -1.33 -25.59
N LYS A 378 12.40 -2.28 -26.27
CA LYS A 378 11.80 -3.56 -26.69
C LYS A 378 11.50 -4.47 -25.50
N ILE A 379 12.35 -4.50 -24.46
CA ILE A 379 12.10 -5.27 -23.22
C ILE A 379 10.95 -4.63 -22.43
N LEU A 380 10.98 -3.30 -22.26
CA LEU A 380 9.92 -2.56 -21.58
C LEU A 380 8.58 -2.61 -22.32
N SER A 381 8.61 -2.53 -23.66
CA SER A 381 7.38 -2.71 -24.46
C SER A 381 6.82 -4.13 -24.33
N LYS A 382 7.68 -5.15 -24.30
CA LYS A 382 7.25 -6.54 -24.05
C LYS A 382 6.73 -6.74 -22.63
N ILE A 383 7.34 -6.10 -21.62
CA ILE A 383 6.83 -6.11 -20.25
C ILE A 383 5.49 -5.39 -20.20
N LYS A 384 5.37 -4.20 -20.80
CA LYS A 384 4.09 -3.48 -20.92
C LYS A 384 3.05 -4.29 -21.67
N GLU A 385 3.39 -4.80 -22.85
CA GLU A 385 2.50 -5.61 -23.66
C GLU A 385 2.05 -6.89 -22.94
N PHE A 386 2.93 -7.49 -22.14
CA PHE A 386 2.63 -8.70 -21.42
C PHE A 386 1.75 -8.49 -20.16
N PHE A 387 1.99 -7.41 -19.40
CA PHE A 387 1.26 -7.16 -18.15
C PHE A 387 0.04 -6.24 -18.32
N TYR A 388 -0.01 -5.45 -19.42
CA TYR A 388 -0.95 -4.33 -19.54
C TYR A 388 -1.77 -4.31 -20.85
N THR A 389 -1.63 -5.31 -21.73
CA THR A 389 -2.58 -5.63 -22.79
C THR A 389 -3.55 -6.71 -22.37
#